data_dae3105989459fb02e66be6513e3037d
#
_entry.id   dae3105989459fb02e66be6513e3037d
#
_cell.length_a   1.000
_cell.length_b   1.000
_cell.length_c   1.000
_cell.angle_alpha   90.00
_cell.angle_beta   90.00
_cell.angle_gamma   90.00
#
_symmetry.space_group_name_H-M   'P 1'
#
loop_
_entity.id
_entity.type
_entity.pdbx_description
1 polymer ?
#
loop_
_entity_poly.entity_id
_entity_poly.type
_entity_poly.pdbx_seq_one_letter_code
_entity_poly.pdbx_strand_id
1 'polypeptide(L)'
;ARVGDALILTKPAEAADLGRLALTLRRMNPHAALSAAEQGVAVPLPSVPDDLRPLDLPPLGPSEPIAPYRLAVGQDGGWVALSTWLSALLHARGDDIVRIKGVVRTPAGRLLLQSVRRVVQPPEILPDDDAALAGPAPEEGVIVLIGRGMTAETLERSWRRFGA
;
A
#
# COMPACT_ATOMS: atom_id res chain seq x y z
N ALA A 1 -14.23 18.28 -3.03
CA ALA A 1 -14.29 16.83 -2.83
C ALA A 1 -14.80 16.58 -1.43
N ARG A 2 -15.89 15.83 -1.24
CA ARG A 2 -16.29 15.37 0.10
C ARG A 2 -15.29 14.33 0.56
N VAL A 3 -14.53 14.68 1.58
CA VAL A 3 -13.64 13.74 2.26
C VAL A 3 -14.41 13.18 3.44
N GLY A 4 -15.17 12.12 3.26
CA GLY A 4 -15.82 11.34 4.30
C GLY A 4 -16.65 12.12 5.35
N ASP A 5 -17.61 11.48 5.96
CA ASP A 5 -18.41 12.05 7.04
C ASP A 5 -17.78 11.83 8.43
N ALA A 6 -16.76 10.97 8.50
CA ALA A 6 -15.98 10.68 9.70
C ALA A 6 -14.50 10.48 9.36
N LEU A 7 -13.63 10.94 10.24
CA LEU A 7 -12.19 10.74 10.20
C LEU A 7 -11.77 9.97 11.46
N ILE A 8 -11.08 8.86 11.29
CA ILE A 8 -10.56 8.08 12.41
C ILE A 8 -9.03 8.09 12.34
N LEU A 9 -8.39 8.67 13.34
CA LEU A 9 -6.95 8.60 13.52
C LEU A 9 -6.59 7.23 14.10
N THR A 10 -5.85 6.45 13.35
CA THR A 10 -5.30 5.18 13.83
C THR A 10 -3.86 5.39 14.26
N LYS A 11 -3.39 4.58 15.22
CA LYS A 11 -2.03 4.67 15.79
C LYS A 11 -1.69 6.07 16.32
N PRO A 12 -2.53 6.68 17.15
CA PRO A 12 -2.30 8.04 17.64
C PRO A 12 -1.01 8.18 18.46
N ALA A 13 -0.52 7.08 19.05
CA ALA A 13 0.75 7.05 19.80
C ALA A 13 1.98 7.25 18.89
N GLU A 14 1.89 7.01 17.59
CA GLU A 14 2.98 7.25 16.65
C GLU A 14 3.05 8.71 16.17
N ALA A 15 2.04 9.54 16.46
CA ALA A 15 2.01 10.94 16.05
C ALA A 15 2.94 11.78 16.92
N ALA A 16 3.89 12.49 16.30
CA ALA A 16 4.80 13.40 17.00
C ALA A 16 4.06 14.55 17.71
N ASP A 17 2.94 15.00 17.15
CA ASP A 17 2.06 16.03 17.73
C ASP A 17 0.61 15.75 17.32
N LEU A 18 -0.06 14.97 18.15
CA LEU A 18 -1.44 14.56 17.91
C LEU A 18 -2.42 15.76 17.96
N GLY A 19 -2.15 16.77 18.78
CA GLY A 19 -2.98 17.96 18.88
C GLY A 19 -2.96 18.78 17.59
N ARG A 20 -1.78 19.04 17.04
CA ARG A 20 -1.63 19.75 15.77
C ARG A 20 -2.21 18.96 14.60
N LEU A 21 -2.03 17.65 14.60
CA LEU A 21 -2.63 16.78 13.59
C LEU A 21 -4.15 16.83 13.64
N ALA A 22 -4.75 16.70 14.83
CA ALA A 22 -6.20 16.77 15.01
C ALA A 22 -6.76 18.15 14.58
N LEU A 23 -6.09 19.24 14.95
CA LEU A 23 -6.44 20.58 14.51
C LEU A 23 -6.40 20.73 12.99
N THR A 24 -5.33 20.22 12.37
CA THR A 24 -5.16 20.27 10.91
C THR A 24 -6.30 19.54 10.19
N LEU A 25 -6.63 18.33 10.63
CA LEU A 25 -7.71 17.54 10.04
C LEU A 25 -9.10 18.19 10.21
N ARG A 26 -9.36 18.77 11.38
CA ARG A 26 -10.61 19.55 11.60
C ARG A 26 -10.72 20.77 10.69
N ARG A 27 -9.59 21.44 10.36
CA ARG A 27 -9.58 22.56 9.42
C ARG A 27 -9.76 22.11 7.97
N MET A 28 -9.22 20.95 7.60
CA MET A 28 -9.39 20.38 6.25
C MET A 28 -10.83 19.92 5.99
N ASN A 29 -11.48 19.34 7.00
CA ASN A 29 -12.87 18.91 6.90
C ASN A 29 -13.63 19.20 8.22
N PRO A 30 -14.15 20.42 8.41
CA PRO A 30 -14.82 20.83 9.65
C PRO A 30 -16.14 20.10 9.89
N HIS A 31 -16.72 19.45 8.87
CA HIS A 31 -17.98 18.72 8.97
C HIS A 31 -17.81 17.25 9.35
N ALA A 32 -16.59 16.70 9.26
CA ALA A 32 -16.34 15.33 9.63
C ALA A 32 -16.20 15.16 11.15
N ALA A 33 -16.85 14.15 11.70
CA ALA A 33 -16.59 13.71 13.07
C ALA A 33 -15.15 13.18 13.16
N LEU A 34 -14.32 13.72 14.06
CA LEU A 34 -12.95 13.28 14.27
C LEU A 34 -12.87 12.46 15.56
N SER A 35 -12.36 11.26 15.44
CA SER A 35 -12.08 10.32 16.55
C SER A 35 -10.71 9.70 16.41
N ALA A 36 -10.24 9.01 17.47
CA ALA A 36 -9.00 8.24 17.42
C ALA A 36 -9.23 6.81 17.93
N ALA A 37 -8.46 5.87 17.41
CA ALA A 37 -8.48 4.48 17.82
C ALA A 37 -7.07 3.88 17.82
N GLU A 38 -6.76 3.10 18.85
CA GLU A 38 -5.55 2.29 18.95
C GLU A 38 -5.95 0.80 18.94
N GLN A 39 -5.46 0.06 17.96
CA GLN A 39 -5.80 -1.37 17.77
C GLN A 39 -7.31 -1.68 17.81
N GLY A 40 -8.13 -0.78 17.26
CA GLY A 40 -9.59 -0.92 17.24
C GLY A 40 -10.30 -0.42 18.50
N VAL A 41 -9.59 0.00 19.53
CA VAL A 41 -10.17 0.57 20.75
C VAL A 41 -10.18 2.10 20.64
N ALA A 42 -11.33 2.73 20.93
CA ALA A 42 -11.42 4.18 20.93
C ALA A 42 -10.53 4.80 22.02
N VAL A 43 -9.77 5.82 21.64
CA VAL A 43 -8.92 6.58 22.57
C VAL A 43 -9.28 8.06 22.51
N PRO A 44 -9.16 8.82 23.63
CA PRO A 44 -9.50 10.22 23.63
C PRO A 44 -8.51 11.03 22.78
N LEU A 45 -9.03 12.00 22.05
CA LEU A 45 -8.20 13.02 21.42
C LEU A 45 -7.81 14.08 22.48
N PRO A 46 -6.60 14.63 22.39
CA PRO A 46 -6.19 15.70 23.30
C PRO A 46 -7.03 16.95 23.08
N SER A 47 -7.22 17.72 24.15
CA SER A 47 -7.73 19.07 24.05
C SER A 47 -6.77 19.91 23.21
N VAL A 48 -7.30 20.67 22.27
CA VAL A 48 -6.52 21.54 21.39
C VAL A 48 -6.52 22.94 21.98
N PRO A 49 -5.38 23.49 22.42
CA PRO A 49 -5.29 24.87 22.89
C PRO A 49 -5.66 25.86 21.77
N ASP A 50 -6.25 27.01 22.15
CA ASP A 50 -6.71 28.02 21.17
C ASP A 50 -5.56 28.66 20.38
N ASP A 51 -4.37 28.72 20.95
CA ASP A 51 -3.16 29.28 20.36
C ASP A 51 -2.37 28.27 19.50
N LEU A 52 -2.80 27.00 19.48
CA LEU A 52 -2.13 25.96 18.70
C LEU A 52 -2.29 26.23 17.19
N ARG A 53 -1.17 26.14 16.49
CA ARG A 53 -1.16 26.27 15.02
C ARG A 53 -1.25 24.90 14.35
N PRO A 54 -1.99 24.78 13.24
CA PRO A 54 -2.04 23.55 12.46
C PRO A 54 -0.65 23.21 11.92
N LEU A 55 -0.48 21.99 11.42
CA LEU A 55 0.72 21.59 10.69
C LEU A 55 0.81 22.38 9.37
N ASP A 56 2.01 22.86 9.06
CA ASP A 56 2.31 23.38 7.74
C ASP A 56 2.40 22.19 6.78
N LEU A 57 1.34 22.00 5.99
CA LEU A 57 1.33 20.98 4.96
C LEU A 57 2.02 21.53 3.71
N PRO A 58 2.92 20.76 3.09
CA PRO A 58 3.49 21.16 1.82
C PRO A 58 2.37 21.32 0.79
N PRO A 59 2.47 22.30 -0.13
CA PRO A 59 1.49 22.44 -1.20
C PRO A 59 1.41 21.13 -1.98
N LEU A 60 0.20 20.64 -2.19
CA LEU A 60 -0.04 19.50 -3.07
C LEU A 60 0.32 19.95 -4.49
N GLY A 61 1.54 19.62 -4.92
CA GLY A 61 1.94 19.76 -6.31
C GLY A 61 1.10 18.84 -7.21
N PRO A 62 1.07 19.09 -8.52
CA PRO A 62 0.46 18.16 -9.46
C PRO A 62 1.16 16.80 -9.32
N SER A 63 0.46 15.82 -8.78
CA SER A 63 0.95 14.44 -8.70
C SER A 63 0.15 13.57 -9.66
N GLU A 64 0.85 12.71 -10.38
CA GLU A 64 0.17 11.70 -11.17
C GLU A 64 -0.74 10.84 -10.29
N PRO A 65 -1.93 10.46 -10.78
CA PRO A 65 -2.85 9.65 -10.01
C PRO A 65 -2.24 8.30 -9.67
N ILE A 66 -2.50 7.84 -8.47
CA ILE A 66 -2.15 6.47 -8.06
C ILE A 66 -3.18 5.54 -8.69
N ALA A 67 -2.71 4.53 -9.42
CA ALA A 67 -3.54 3.56 -10.10
C ALA A 67 -3.09 2.12 -9.80
N PRO A 68 -4.01 1.14 -9.85
CA PRO A 68 -3.67 -0.28 -9.80
C PRO A 68 -3.27 -0.78 -11.20
N TYR A 69 -2.26 -1.63 -11.25
CA TYR A 69 -1.80 -2.32 -12.45
C TYR A 69 -1.78 -3.81 -12.17
N ARG A 70 -2.45 -4.59 -13.01
CA ARG A 70 -2.39 -6.05 -12.96
C ARG A 70 -1.36 -6.53 -13.96
N LEU A 71 -0.47 -7.41 -13.52
CA LEU A 71 0.55 -8.05 -14.34
C LEU A 71 0.42 -9.56 -14.21
N ALA A 72 0.16 -10.24 -15.30
CA ALA A 72 0.26 -11.69 -15.40
C ALA A 72 1.73 -12.06 -15.54
N VAL A 73 2.26 -12.72 -14.51
CA VAL A 73 3.66 -13.21 -14.52
C VAL A 73 3.74 -14.69 -14.93
N GLY A 74 2.60 -15.36 -15.00
CA GLY A 74 2.52 -16.79 -15.30
C GLY A 74 3.08 -17.66 -14.19
N GLN A 75 3.19 -18.94 -14.49
CA GLN A 75 3.77 -19.94 -13.57
C GLN A 75 5.19 -20.37 -14.03
N ASP A 76 5.54 -20.09 -15.29
CA ASP A 76 6.75 -20.59 -15.95
C ASP A 76 7.99 -19.71 -15.67
N GLY A 77 7.79 -18.43 -15.36
CA GLY A 77 8.89 -17.45 -15.20
C GLY A 77 9.79 -17.68 -13.98
N GLY A 78 9.36 -18.54 -13.06
CA GLY A 78 10.13 -18.92 -11.88
C GLY A 78 10.35 -17.79 -10.86
N TRP A 79 10.62 -18.18 -9.62
CA TRP A 79 10.85 -17.24 -8.52
C TRP A 79 12.09 -16.35 -8.73
N VAL A 80 13.15 -16.89 -9.32
CA VAL A 80 14.42 -16.15 -9.52
C VAL A 80 14.22 -14.97 -10.49
N ALA A 81 13.56 -15.21 -11.63
CA ALA A 81 13.27 -14.15 -12.60
C ALA A 81 12.38 -13.08 -11.98
N LEU A 82 11.33 -13.50 -11.25
CA LEU A 82 10.40 -12.58 -10.60
C LEU A 82 11.08 -11.74 -9.52
N SER A 83 11.86 -12.34 -8.64
CA SER A 83 12.56 -11.61 -7.56
C SER A 83 13.61 -10.66 -8.11
N THR A 84 14.32 -11.05 -9.16
CA THR A 84 15.28 -10.17 -9.85
C THR A 84 14.58 -8.98 -10.50
N TRP A 85 13.50 -9.23 -11.25
CA TRP A 85 12.71 -8.16 -11.87
C TRP A 85 12.12 -7.20 -10.83
N LEU A 86 11.54 -7.72 -9.74
CA LEU A 86 11.00 -6.89 -8.67
C LEU A 86 12.07 -6.04 -8.01
N SER A 87 13.24 -6.60 -7.76
CA SER A 87 14.37 -5.85 -7.19
C SER A 87 14.79 -4.71 -8.11
N ALA A 88 14.90 -4.97 -9.41
CA ALA A 88 15.23 -3.95 -10.41
C ALA A 88 14.15 -2.88 -10.50
N LEU A 89 12.86 -3.27 -10.52
CA LEU A 89 11.73 -2.36 -10.56
C LEU A 89 11.67 -1.46 -9.32
N LEU A 90 11.81 -2.03 -8.13
CA LEU A 90 11.80 -1.29 -6.87
C LEU A 90 13.03 -0.39 -6.72
N HIS A 91 14.17 -0.79 -7.25
CA HIS A 91 15.35 0.07 -7.30
C HIS A 91 15.10 1.29 -8.20
N ALA A 92 14.57 1.07 -9.40
CA ALA A 92 14.37 2.13 -10.40
C ALA A 92 13.15 3.03 -10.09
N ARG A 93 12.04 2.47 -9.58
CA ARG A 93 10.74 3.13 -9.46
C ARG A 93 10.09 3.01 -8.07
N GLY A 94 10.86 2.66 -7.05
CA GLY A 94 10.30 2.39 -5.72
C GLY A 94 9.57 3.57 -5.07
N ASP A 95 9.86 4.81 -5.45
CA ASP A 95 9.16 5.99 -4.96
C ASP A 95 7.77 6.17 -5.61
N ASP A 96 7.62 5.63 -6.81
CA ASP A 96 6.35 5.64 -7.55
C ASP A 96 5.45 4.46 -7.17
N ILE A 97 6.02 3.41 -6.58
CA ILE A 97 5.28 2.21 -6.18
C ILE A 97 4.85 2.34 -4.73
N VAL A 98 3.54 2.25 -4.50
CA VAL A 98 2.94 2.31 -3.16
C VAL A 98 2.88 0.93 -2.54
N ARG A 99 2.44 -0.06 -3.32
CA ARG A 99 2.25 -1.44 -2.85
C ARG A 99 2.35 -2.43 -4.00
N ILE A 100 2.89 -3.61 -3.70
CA ILE A 100 2.79 -4.80 -4.56
C ILE A 100 2.19 -5.93 -3.74
N LYS A 101 1.29 -6.69 -4.36
CA LYS A 101 0.77 -7.93 -3.79
C LYS A 101 0.47 -8.93 -4.89
N GLY A 102 0.77 -10.21 -4.65
CA GLY A 102 0.47 -11.29 -5.59
C GLY A 102 0.75 -12.65 -4.99
N VAL A 103 0.24 -13.67 -5.64
CA VAL A 103 0.52 -15.07 -5.31
C VAL A 103 1.14 -15.73 -6.54
N VAL A 104 2.25 -16.39 -6.35
CA VAL A 104 2.96 -17.09 -7.42
C VAL A 104 3.24 -18.54 -7.01
N ARG A 105 3.17 -19.45 -7.96
CA ARG A 105 3.52 -20.85 -7.75
C ARG A 105 5.04 -21.01 -7.81
N THR A 106 5.60 -21.73 -6.85
CA THR A 106 7.02 -22.10 -6.81
C THR A 106 7.13 -23.58 -6.51
N PRO A 107 8.30 -24.19 -6.70
CA PRO A 107 8.52 -25.58 -6.25
C PRO A 107 8.28 -25.82 -4.75
N ALA A 108 8.37 -24.77 -3.93
CA ALA A 108 8.11 -24.83 -2.50
C ALA A 108 6.62 -24.64 -2.13
N GLY A 109 5.75 -24.38 -3.11
CA GLY A 109 4.32 -24.13 -2.92
C GLY A 109 3.88 -22.76 -3.39
N ARG A 110 2.68 -22.36 -2.99
CA ARG A 110 2.05 -21.07 -3.26
C ARG A 110 2.71 -19.99 -2.40
N LEU A 111 3.35 -19.03 -3.02
CA LEU A 111 4.11 -18.01 -2.33
C LEU A 111 3.41 -16.66 -2.42
N LEU A 112 3.07 -16.10 -1.25
CA LEU A 112 2.54 -14.74 -1.14
C LEU A 112 3.69 -13.74 -1.18
N LEU A 113 3.62 -12.86 -2.18
CA LEU A 113 4.53 -11.74 -2.34
C LEU A 113 3.85 -10.46 -1.88
N GLN A 114 4.52 -9.68 -1.03
CA GLN A 114 4.03 -8.38 -0.59
C GLN A 114 5.17 -7.38 -0.52
N SER A 115 4.90 -6.14 -0.93
CA SER A 115 5.79 -5.01 -0.64
C SER A 115 5.01 -3.76 -0.28
N VAL A 116 5.65 -2.91 0.48
CA VAL A 116 5.21 -1.53 0.74
C VAL A 116 6.37 -0.63 0.34
N ARG A 117 6.14 0.20 -0.65
CA ARG A 117 7.19 1.03 -1.27
C ARG A 117 8.41 0.16 -1.66
N ARG A 118 9.60 0.50 -1.23
CA ARG A 118 10.85 -0.21 -1.53
C ARG A 118 11.09 -1.46 -0.67
N VAL A 119 10.25 -1.70 0.34
CA VAL A 119 10.43 -2.79 1.28
C VAL A 119 9.60 -3.99 0.85
N VAL A 120 10.29 -5.06 0.43
CA VAL A 120 9.68 -6.37 0.20
C VAL A 120 9.62 -7.11 1.53
N GLN A 121 8.44 -7.59 1.89
CA GLN A 121 8.29 -8.44 3.08
C GLN A 121 8.83 -9.85 2.80
N PRO A 122 9.32 -10.56 3.82
CA PRO A 122 9.67 -11.96 3.65
C PRO A 122 8.53 -12.73 3.00
N PRO A 123 8.77 -13.54 1.97
CA PRO A 123 7.74 -14.31 1.31
C PRO A 123 7.11 -15.31 2.27
N GLU A 124 5.80 -15.47 2.18
CA GLU A 124 5.02 -16.40 2.99
C GLU A 124 4.48 -17.53 2.12
N ILE A 125 4.64 -18.78 2.58
CA ILE A 125 4.06 -19.94 1.90
C ILE A 125 2.61 -20.06 2.36
N LEU A 126 1.70 -19.99 1.39
CA LEU A 126 0.27 -20.19 1.63
C LEU A 126 -0.07 -21.68 1.66
N PRO A 127 -1.13 -22.06 2.42
CA PRO A 127 -1.66 -23.44 2.38
C PRO A 127 -2.07 -23.82 0.95
N ASP A 128 -1.89 -25.09 0.58
CA ASP A 128 -2.39 -25.61 -0.68
C ASP A 128 -3.92 -25.78 -0.67
N ASP A 129 -4.50 -25.92 0.51
CA ASP A 129 -5.96 -25.98 0.70
C ASP A 129 -6.54 -24.56 0.80
N ASP A 130 -7.30 -24.17 -0.23
CA ASP A 130 -7.99 -22.87 -0.28
C ASP A 130 -9.06 -22.73 0.84
N ALA A 131 -9.58 -23.83 1.37
CA ALA A 131 -10.52 -23.81 2.49
C ALA A 131 -9.87 -23.29 3.80
N ALA A 132 -8.55 -23.37 3.91
CA ALA A 132 -7.80 -22.83 5.05
C ALA A 132 -7.62 -21.30 4.97
N LEU A 133 -7.96 -20.68 3.84
CA LEU A 133 -7.85 -19.23 3.67
C LEU A 133 -9.11 -18.51 4.16
N ALA A 134 -8.92 -17.42 4.88
CA ALA A 134 -10.02 -16.56 5.30
C ALA A 134 -10.44 -15.65 4.14
N GLY A 135 -11.22 -16.15 3.19
CA GLY A 135 -11.70 -15.39 2.04
C GLY A 135 -11.54 -16.11 0.71
N PRO A 136 -11.85 -15.45 -0.40
CA PRO A 136 -11.70 -16.07 -1.73
C PRO A 136 -10.23 -16.38 -2.00
N ALA A 137 -9.99 -17.53 -2.66
CA ALA A 137 -8.66 -17.94 -3.09
C ALA A 137 -8.02 -16.86 -3.96
N PRO A 138 -6.77 -16.46 -3.66
CA PRO A 138 -6.07 -15.49 -4.50
C PRO A 138 -5.72 -16.10 -5.86
N GLU A 139 -5.83 -15.28 -6.91
CA GLU A 139 -5.43 -15.68 -8.25
C GLU A 139 -3.91 -15.86 -8.34
N GLU A 140 -3.46 -17.04 -8.74
CA GLU A 140 -2.04 -17.36 -8.88
C GLU A 140 -1.47 -16.85 -10.21
N GLY A 141 -0.20 -16.47 -10.20
CA GLY A 141 0.49 -15.97 -11.39
C GLY A 141 0.10 -14.54 -11.76
N VAL A 142 -0.57 -13.83 -10.87
CA VAL A 142 -0.95 -12.42 -11.04
C VAL A 142 -0.38 -11.57 -9.92
N ILE A 143 0.26 -10.47 -10.30
CA ILE A 143 0.75 -9.46 -9.38
C ILE A 143 -0.04 -8.17 -9.59
N VAL A 144 -0.50 -7.58 -8.50
CA VAL A 144 -1.11 -6.26 -8.50
C VAL A 144 -0.10 -5.26 -7.94
N LEU A 145 0.25 -4.27 -8.76
CA LEU A 145 1.03 -3.11 -8.35
C LEU A 145 0.11 -1.91 -8.18
N ILE A 146 0.31 -1.17 -7.14
CA ILE A 146 -0.36 0.12 -6.92
C ILE A 146 0.72 1.18 -6.94
N GLY A 147 0.58 2.17 -7.83
CA GLY A 147 1.62 3.19 -8.01
C GLY A 147 1.20 4.30 -8.97
N ARG A 148 2.17 5.10 -9.40
CA ARG A 148 1.98 6.23 -10.31
C ARG A 148 3.03 6.22 -11.43
N GLY A 149 2.76 6.95 -12.51
CA GLY A 149 3.73 7.16 -13.60
C GLY A 149 4.12 5.90 -14.36
N MET A 150 3.27 4.88 -14.37
CA MET A 150 3.49 3.62 -15.08
C MET A 150 2.32 3.33 -16.01
N THR A 151 2.53 2.45 -16.97
CA THR A 151 1.47 1.87 -17.79
C THR A 151 1.54 0.36 -17.73
N ALA A 152 0.41 -0.32 -17.90
CA ALA A 152 0.36 -1.78 -17.95
C ALA A 152 1.31 -2.32 -19.03
N GLU A 153 1.30 -1.70 -20.22
CA GLU A 153 2.17 -2.08 -21.34
C GLU A 153 3.66 -1.99 -21.00
N THR A 154 4.08 -0.93 -20.29
CA THR A 154 5.48 -0.76 -19.89
C THR A 154 5.89 -1.81 -18.88
N LEU A 155 5.02 -2.14 -17.92
CA LEU A 155 5.26 -3.19 -16.93
C LEU A 155 5.36 -4.57 -17.59
N GLU A 156 4.42 -4.91 -18.50
CA GLU A 156 4.44 -6.16 -19.26
C GLU A 156 5.67 -6.28 -20.14
N ARG A 157 6.06 -5.21 -20.82
CA ARG A 157 7.26 -5.19 -21.67
C ARG A 157 8.52 -5.37 -20.82
N SER A 158 8.56 -4.76 -19.65
CA SER A 158 9.65 -4.94 -18.69
C SER A 158 9.72 -6.38 -18.19
N TRP A 159 8.59 -6.94 -17.78
CA TRP A 159 8.52 -8.33 -17.30
C TRP A 159 9.00 -9.33 -18.35
N ARG A 160 8.52 -9.22 -19.60
CA ARG A 160 8.94 -10.13 -20.69
C ARG A 160 10.45 -10.20 -20.94
N ARG A 161 11.20 -9.18 -20.53
CA ARG A 161 12.67 -9.20 -20.66
C ARG A 161 13.38 -10.02 -19.58
N PHE A 162 12.69 -10.33 -18.49
CA PHE A 162 13.24 -11.09 -17.37
C PHE A 162 12.67 -12.50 -17.28
N GLY A 163 11.45 -12.70 -17.72
CA GLY A 163 10.70 -13.96 -17.60
C GLY A 163 10.60 -14.77 -18.88
N ALA A 164 11.31 -14.36 -19.95
CA ALA A 164 11.36 -15.10 -21.22
C ALA A 164 12.54 -16.04 -21.28
#